data_0d2fe44d00ff4c7321fbb80883407630
#
_entry.id   0d2fe44d00ff4c7321fbb80883407630
#
_cell.length_a   1.000
_cell.length_b   1.000
_cell.length_c   1.000
_cell.angle_alpha   90.00
_cell.angle_beta   90.00
_cell.angle_gamma   90.00
#
_symmetry.space_group_name_H-M   'P 1'
#
loop_
_entity.id
_entity.type
_entity.pdbx_description
1 polymer ?
#
loop_
_entity_poly.entity_id
_entity_poly.type
_entity_poly.pdbx_seq_one_letter_code
_entity_poly.pdbx_strand_id
1 'polypeptide(L)' 'MIVQQLICDSCKKIILEKEGESYLHDGKFPISNEEASMLDKEHRGHQCHIEVVEKEL' A
#
# COMPACT_ATOMS: atom_id res chain seq x y z
N MET A 1 -7.37 9.53 -12.26
CA MET A 1 -7.17 9.50 -10.80
C MET A 1 -5.96 8.63 -10.48
N ILE A 2 -5.06 9.14 -9.68
CA ILE A 2 -3.85 8.42 -9.30
C ILE A 2 -4.08 7.74 -7.96
N VAL A 3 -3.75 6.46 -7.87
CA VAL A 3 -3.84 5.70 -6.63
C VAL A 3 -2.52 5.01 -6.35
N GLN A 4 -2.23 4.83 -5.07
CA GLN A 4 -1.07 4.08 -4.61
C GLN A 4 -1.56 2.78 -3.99
N GLN A 5 -0.94 1.68 -4.38
CA GLN A 5 -1.32 0.35 -3.92
C GLN A 5 -0.15 -0.28 -3.17
N LEU A 6 -0.43 -0.80 -2.00
CA LEU A 6 0.54 -1.60 -1.26
C LEU A 6 0.29 -3.06 -1.61
N ILE A 7 1.25 -3.67 -2.25
CA ILE A 7 1.12 -5.03 -2.78
C ILE A 7 2.07 -5.96 -2.02
N CYS A 8 1.53 -7.08 -1.56
CA CYS A 8 2.35 -8.12 -0.94
C CYS A 8 2.86 -9.07 -2.02
N ASP A 9 4.16 -9.11 -2.21
CA ASP A 9 4.77 -9.98 -3.21
C ASP A 9 4.62 -11.46 -2.86
N SER A 10 4.67 -11.77 -1.58
CA SER A 10 4.52 -13.14 -1.11
C SER A 10 3.10 -13.68 -1.32
N CYS A 11 2.10 -12.84 -1.14
CA CYS A 11 0.69 -13.20 -1.32
C CYS A 11 0.19 -12.93 -2.74
N LYS A 12 0.92 -12.12 -3.50
CA LYS A 12 0.56 -11.70 -4.86
C LYS A 12 -0.81 -11.03 -4.93
N LYS A 13 -1.07 -10.16 -3.96
CA LYS A 13 -2.34 -9.43 -3.92
C LYS A 13 -2.16 -8.03 -3.34
N ILE A 14 -3.11 -7.17 -3.66
CA ILE A 14 -3.14 -5.81 -3.14
C ILE A 14 -3.68 -5.86 -1.71
N ILE A 15 -2.91 -5.29 -0.78
CA ILE A 15 -3.30 -5.23 0.63
C ILE A 15 -4.10 -3.97 0.91
N LEU A 16 -3.56 -2.83 0.46
CA LEU A 16 -4.14 -1.51 0.72
C LEU A 16 -4.09 -0.68 -0.55
N GLU A 17 -5.06 0.22 -0.69
CA GLU A 17 -5.10 1.17 -1.79
C GLU A 17 -5.47 2.54 -1.24
N LYS A 18 -4.68 3.55 -1.58
CA LYS A 18 -4.91 4.93 -1.15
C LYS A 18 -4.91 5.85 -2.36
N GLU A 19 -5.86 6.77 -2.40
CA GLU A 19 -5.98 7.75 -3.48
C GLU A 19 -5.11 8.98 -3.21
N GLY A 20 -4.57 9.56 -4.27
CA GLY A 20 -3.89 10.83 -4.24
C GLY A 20 -2.39 10.74 -4.50
N GLU A 21 -1.82 11.91 -4.82
CA GLU A 21 -0.41 12.03 -5.15
C GLU A 21 0.46 12.47 -3.97
N SER A 22 -0.16 12.93 -2.88
CA SER A 22 0.56 13.52 -1.76
C SER A 22 1.59 12.57 -1.13
N TYR A 23 1.38 11.30 -1.27
CA TYR A 23 2.26 10.30 -0.69
C TYR A 23 3.58 10.13 -1.43
N LEU A 24 3.60 10.51 -2.70
CA LEU A 24 4.80 10.39 -3.51
C LEU A 24 5.91 11.35 -3.03
N HIS A 25 5.51 12.50 -2.48
CA HIS A 25 6.46 13.51 -2.03
C HIS A 25 7.11 13.13 -0.70
N ASP A 26 6.38 12.46 0.16
CA ASP A 26 6.87 12.09 1.49
C ASP A 26 7.59 10.74 1.49
N GLY A 27 7.43 9.96 0.45
CA GLY A 27 8.04 8.64 0.36
C GLY A 27 7.48 7.64 1.37
N LYS A 28 6.35 7.98 1.99
CA LYS A 28 5.72 7.13 3.01
C LYS A 28 4.29 6.81 2.62
N PHE A 29 3.94 5.57 2.80
CA PHE A 29 2.57 5.15 2.62
C PHE A 29 1.80 5.40 3.92
N PRO A 30 0.69 6.16 3.89
CA PRO A 30 -0.03 6.51 5.12
C PRO A 30 -0.81 5.31 5.64
N ILE A 31 -0.28 4.68 6.65
CA ILE A 31 -0.89 3.51 7.27
C ILE A 31 -1.35 3.89 8.67
N SER A 32 -2.60 3.56 9.00
CA SER A 32 -3.11 3.73 10.36
C SER A 32 -2.51 2.68 11.29
N ASN A 33 -2.64 2.90 12.59
CA ASN A 33 -2.14 1.94 13.58
C ASN A 33 -2.80 0.57 13.41
N GLU A 34 -4.07 0.56 13.08
CA GLU A 34 -4.82 -0.68 12.85
C GLU A 34 -4.32 -1.41 11.62
N GLU A 35 -4.07 -0.68 10.55
CA GLU A 35 -3.53 -1.25 9.32
C GLU A 35 -2.12 -1.78 9.53
N ALA A 36 -1.29 -1.05 10.29
CA ALA A 36 0.05 -1.50 10.62
C ALA A 36 0.02 -2.79 11.45
N SER A 37 -0.89 -2.89 12.40
CA SER A 37 -1.09 -4.12 13.19
C SER A 37 -1.50 -5.30 12.32
N MET A 38 -2.40 -5.06 11.39
CA MET A 38 -2.86 -6.09 10.47
C MET A 38 -1.69 -6.59 9.61
N LEU A 39 -0.89 -5.68 9.09
CA LEU A 39 0.27 -6.03 8.28
C LEU A 39 1.28 -6.86 9.07
N ASP A 40 1.52 -6.47 10.31
CA ASP A 40 2.45 -7.21 11.18
C ASP A 40 1.93 -8.62 11.48
N LYS A 41 0.63 -8.76 11.65
CA LYS A 41 0.00 -10.05 11.95
C LYS A 41 -0.06 -10.98 10.75
N GLU A 42 -0.53 -10.46 9.62
CA GLU A 42 -0.85 -11.29 8.45
C GLU A 42 0.28 -11.38 7.43
N HIS A 43 1.14 -10.36 7.41
CA HIS A 43 2.19 -10.25 6.38
C HIS A 43 3.59 -10.12 6.99
N ARG A 44 3.75 -10.56 8.21
CA ARG A 44 5.04 -10.50 8.89
C ARG A 44 6.07 -11.33 8.14
N GLY A 45 7.19 -10.68 7.83
CA GLY A 45 8.25 -11.34 7.05
C GLY A 45 7.99 -11.41 5.56
N HIS A 46 6.82 -10.93 5.11
CA HIS A 46 6.51 -10.86 3.69
C HIS A 46 7.11 -9.60 3.08
N GLN A 47 7.53 -9.70 1.84
CA GLN A 47 8.01 -8.54 1.11
C GLN A 47 6.84 -7.84 0.44
N CYS A 48 6.77 -6.53 0.64
CA CYS A 48 5.73 -5.71 0.06
C CYS A 48 6.36 -4.53 -0.68
N HIS A 49 5.66 -4.04 -1.68
CA HIS A 49 6.10 -2.85 -2.41
C HIS A 49 4.91 -1.95 -2.72
N ILE A 50 5.20 -0.72 -3.08
CA ILE A 50 4.16 0.25 -3.43
C ILE A 50 4.21 0.49 -4.92
N GLU A 51 3.06 0.42 -5.57
CA GLU A 51 2.92 0.77 -6.98
C GLU A 51 1.97 1.94 -7.14
N VAL A 52 2.28 2.80 -8.10
CA VAL A 52 1.43 3.92 -8.47
C VAL A 52 0.70 3.55 -9.73
N VAL A 53 -0.61 3.63 -9.69
CA VAL A 53 -1.48 3.25 -10.81
C VAL A 53 -2.39 4.41 -11.16
N GLU A 54 -2.54 4.70 -12.44
CA GLU A 54 -3.52 5.67 -12.90
C GLU A 54 -4.80 4.94 -13.27
N LYS A 55 -5.89 5.32 -12.62
CA LYS A 55 -7.21 4.75 -12.89
C LYS A 55 -8.08 5.76 -13.60
N GLU A 56 -8.79 5.32 -14.60
CA GLU A 56 -9.80 6.12 -15.26
C GLU A 56 -11.14 5.98 -14.54
N LEU A 57 -11.86 7.08 -14.50
CA LEU A 57 -13.20 7.10 -13.91
C LEU A 57 -14.25 6.54 -14.84
#